data_11d1935ea6f5fd96f1eb2e53ede07164
#
_entry.id   11d1935ea6f5fd96f1eb2e53ede07164
#
_cell.length_a   1.000
_cell.length_b   1.000
_cell.length_c   1.000
_cell.angle_alpha   90.00
_cell.angle_beta   90.00
_cell.angle_gamma   90.00
#
_symmetry.space_group_name_H-M   'P 1'
#
loop_
_entity.id
_entity.type
_entity.pdbx_description
1 polymer ?
#
loop_
_entity_poly.entity_id
_entity_poly.type
_entity_poly.pdbx_seq_one_letter_code
_entity_poly.pdbx_strand_id
1 'polypeptide(L)'
;MFVSAHSVFPSADCFGYRGGVSDISNIVILTGAGISAESGLATFRGPDGLWEGHRVEDVCTPQALARDPVTVHRFYDARRAALVEVRANPAHEALARLDAAWTGELLIVTQNVDDLHERAGATRMLHMHGELLSGLCAACGERFRWDGPMLAAPEGPFAAPACSTCGAAAIRPDIVFFGEIPYQMDRIEQAIARADLFVSIGTSGAVYPAAGFVRTARHHGAATLELNLNPSEGSIFFGATRLGRASELVPAWVDEVLG
;
A
#
# COMPACT_ATOMS: atom_id res chain seq x y z
N MET A 1 36.27 -1.99 -38.91
CA MET A 1 34.90 -1.49 -39.06
C MET A 1 34.23 -1.56 -37.67
N PHE A 2 34.27 -0.47 -36.94
CA PHE A 2 33.65 -0.39 -35.61
C PHE A 2 32.19 0.04 -35.83
N VAL A 3 31.25 -0.85 -35.47
CA VAL A 3 29.83 -0.50 -35.44
C VAL A 3 29.56 0.16 -34.08
N SER A 4 29.29 1.46 -34.12
CA SER A 4 28.90 2.28 -32.97
C SER A 4 27.53 1.79 -32.49
N ALA A 5 27.47 1.33 -31.24
CA ALA A 5 26.21 1.07 -30.55
C ALA A 5 25.56 2.42 -30.23
N HIS A 6 24.51 2.75 -30.98
CA HIS A 6 23.65 3.87 -30.63
C HIS A 6 22.83 3.47 -29.40
N SER A 7 23.08 4.14 -28.27
CA SER A 7 22.21 4.09 -27.11
C SER A 7 20.85 4.67 -27.49
N VAL A 8 19.85 3.81 -27.58
CA VAL A 8 18.45 4.23 -27.75
C VAL A 8 18.00 4.72 -26.36
N PHE A 9 18.10 6.03 -26.13
CA PHE A 9 17.37 6.66 -25.03
C PHE A 9 15.87 6.55 -25.36
N PRO A 10 15.02 6.05 -24.47
CA PRO A 10 13.57 6.09 -24.69
C PRO A 10 13.13 7.55 -24.76
N SER A 11 12.38 7.89 -25.80
CA SER A 11 11.82 9.21 -26.03
C SER A 11 10.91 9.64 -24.87
N ALA A 12 10.79 10.95 -24.65
CA ALA A 12 9.98 11.62 -23.61
C ALA A 12 8.50 11.21 -23.54
N ASP A 13 8.02 10.34 -24.42
CA ASP A 13 6.66 9.80 -24.47
C ASP A 13 6.38 8.66 -23.48
N CYS A 14 7.41 8.13 -22.77
CA CYS A 14 7.24 6.95 -21.89
C CYS A 14 6.38 7.21 -20.65
N PHE A 15 6.18 8.46 -20.24
CA PHE A 15 5.44 8.82 -19.03
C PHE A 15 4.15 9.61 -19.29
N GLY A 16 3.81 9.88 -20.58
CA GLY A 16 2.75 10.85 -20.90
C GLY A 16 3.07 12.27 -20.40
N TYR A 17 4.32 12.52 -20.03
CA TYR A 17 4.85 13.79 -19.52
C TYR A 17 5.63 14.50 -20.64
N ARG A 18 5.31 15.77 -20.88
CA ARG A 18 5.98 16.59 -21.92
C ARG A 18 7.35 17.14 -21.49
N GLY A 19 7.78 16.90 -20.23
CA GLY A 19 9.09 17.24 -19.68
C GLY A 19 9.98 15.99 -19.58
N GLY A 20 11.31 16.17 -19.49
CA GLY A 20 12.26 15.09 -19.25
C GLY A 20 12.17 14.57 -17.81
N VAL A 21 12.74 13.39 -17.50
CA VAL A 21 12.90 12.88 -16.13
C VAL A 21 13.63 13.90 -15.23
N SER A 22 14.48 14.75 -15.83
CA SER A 22 15.20 15.85 -15.15
C SER A 22 14.30 16.89 -14.48
N ASP A 23 13.02 16.98 -14.84
CA ASP A 23 12.10 17.99 -14.33
C ASP A 23 11.23 17.47 -13.17
N ILE A 24 11.38 16.18 -12.79
CA ILE A 24 10.66 15.57 -11.69
C ILE A 24 11.45 15.78 -10.40
N SER A 25 10.82 16.38 -9.40
CA SER A 25 11.36 16.58 -8.06
C SER A 25 10.53 15.90 -6.98
N ASN A 26 9.21 15.85 -7.15
CA ASN A 26 8.26 15.36 -6.17
C ASN A 26 7.52 14.13 -6.70
N ILE A 27 7.73 12.97 -6.08
CA ILE A 27 7.10 11.71 -6.47
C ILE A 27 6.17 11.24 -5.36
N VAL A 28 4.93 10.90 -5.71
CA VAL A 28 4.02 10.18 -4.83
C VAL A 28 3.72 8.81 -5.44
N ILE A 29 3.92 7.77 -4.66
CA ILE A 29 3.68 6.37 -5.06
C ILE A 29 2.54 5.82 -4.21
N LEU A 30 1.50 5.30 -4.85
CA LEU A 30 0.42 4.56 -4.21
C LEU A 30 0.62 3.06 -4.47
N THR A 31 0.73 2.25 -3.41
CA THR A 31 0.80 0.80 -3.56
C THR A 31 -0.45 0.11 -3.01
N GLY A 32 -0.83 -1.00 -3.64
CA GLY A 32 -1.91 -1.89 -3.20
C GLY A 32 -1.47 -3.34 -3.14
N ALA A 33 -2.37 -4.25 -2.82
CA ALA A 33 -2.05 -5.65 -2.54
C ALA A 33 -1.38 -6.40 -3.71
N GLY A 34 -1.52 -5.90 -4.94
CA GLY A 34 -0.86 -6.47 -6.12
C GLY A 34 0.67 -6.44 -6.04
N ILE A 35 1.28 -5.48 -5.33
CA ILE A 35 2.75 -5.45 -5.16
C ILE A 35 3.24 -6.60 -4.26
N SER A 36 2.42 -7.04 -3.29
CA SER A 36 2.75 -8.12 -2.35
C SER A 36 2.28 -9.51 -2.81
N ALA A 37 1.53 -9.59 -3.92
CA ALA A 37 1.00 -10.86 -4.44
C ALA A 37 2.11 -11.88 -4.76
N GLU A 38 3.21 -11.43 -5.36
CA GLU A 38 4.35 -12.28 -5.69
C GLU A 38 5.21 -12.66 -4.47
N SER A 39 4.96 -12.03 -3.33
CA SER A 39 5.51 -12.44 -2.03
C SER A 39 4.68 -13.54 -1.37
N GLY A 40 3.54 -13.93 -1.95
CA GLY A 40 2.65 -14.97 -1.44
C GLY A 40 1.49 -14.44 -0.59
N LEU A 41 1.29 -13.11 -0.51
CA LEU A 41 0.12 -12.54 0.15
C LEU A 41 -1.07 -12.48 -0.81
N ALA A 42 -2.23 -12.93 -0.36
CA ALA A 42 -3.45 -12.85 -1.16
C ALA A 42 -3.88 -11.41 -1.39
N THR A 43 -4.30 -11.10 -2.60
CA THR A 43 -4.89 -9.79 -2.93
C THR A 43 -6.23 -9.61 -2.22
N PHE A 44 -6.57 -8.36 -1.92
CA PHE A 44 -7.75 -7.99 -1.13
C PHE A 44 -9.09 -8.50 -1.69
N ARG A 45 -9.18 -8.71 -3.01
CA ARG A 45 -10.33 -9.36 -3.65
C ARG A 45 -9.81 -10.48 -4.55
N GLY A 46 -9.95 -11.71 -4.08
CA GLY A 46 -9.78 -12.89 -4.92
C GLY A 46 -10.86 -12.95 -6.02
N PRO A 47 -10.77 -13.91 -6.95
CA PRO A 47 -11.76 -14.11 -8.01
C PRO A 47 -13.21 -14.21 -7.50
N ASP A 48 -13.37 -14.67 -6.26
CA ASP A 48 -14.67 -14.91 -5.60
C ASP A 48 -15.20 -13.69 -4.82
N GLY A 49 -14.51 -12.53 -4.85
CA GLY A 49 -14.84 -11.36 -4.05
C GLY A 49 -14.56 -11.52 -2.55
N LEU A 50 -13.87 -12.60 -2.17
CA LEU A 50 -13.51 -12.93 -0.80
C LEU A 50 -12.09 -12.45 -0.49
N TRP A 51 -11.87 -12.06 0.75
CA TRP A 51 -10.54 -11.83 1.30
C TRP A 51 -10.17 -13.02 2.17
N GLU A 52 -9.24 -13.85 1.67
CA GLU A 52 -8.80 -15.06 2.39
C GLU A 52 -9.97 -15.95 2.86
N GLY A 53 -10.94 -16.16 1.99
CA GLY A 53 -12.10 -17.00 2.27
C GLY A 53 -13.20 -16.35 3.12
N HIS A 54 -13.02 -15.09 3.53
CA HIS A 54 -14.02 -14.34 4.31
C HIS A 54 -14.64 -13.21 3.49
N ARG A 55 -15.91 -12.92 3.73
CA ARG A 55 -16.52 -11.70 3.21
C ARG A 55 -15.96 -10.51 3.98
N VAL A 56 -15.68 -9.43 3.26
CA VAL A 56 -15.15 -8.19 3.84
C VAL A 56 -16.05 -7.65 4.96
N GLU A 57 -17.36 -7.75 4.79
CA GLU A 57 -18.36 -7.32 5.75
C GLU A 57 -18.33 -8.11 7.06
N ASP A 58 -17.70 -9.29 7.08
CA ASP A 58 -17.61 -10.14 8.27
C ASP A 58 -16.30 -9.97 9.06
N VAL A 59 -15.29 -9.33 8.46
CA VAL A 59 -13.95 -9.23 9.09
C VAL A 59 -13.33 -7.83 9.07
N CYS A 60 -13.85 -6.90 8.25
CA CYS A 60 -13.23 -5.58 8.04
C CYS A 60 -14.24 -4.42 8.15
N THR A 61 -15.14 -4.49 9.13
CA THR A 61 -16.07 -3.41 9.47
C THR A 61 -16.18 -3.23 10.99
N PRO A 62 -16.48 -2.02 11.49
CA PRO A 62 -16.79 -1.83 12.91
C PRO A 62 -17.96 -2.68 13.40
N GLN A 63 -18.96 -2.90 12.52
CA GLN A 63 -20.12 -3.73 12.81
C GLN A 63 -19.76 -5.20 12.97
N ALA A 64 -18.83 -5.70 12.13
CA ALA A 64 -18.31 -7.07 12.28
C ALA A 64 -17.61 -7.24 13.61
N LEU A 65 -16.71 -6.30 13.97
CA LEU A 65 -16.01 -6.33 15.25
C LEU A 65 -16.96 -6.30 16.44
N ALA A 66 -18.03 -5.50 16.38
CA ALA A 66 -19.03 -5.43 17.45
C ALA A 66 -19.88 -6.70 17.54
N ARG A 67 -20.20 -7.32 16.38
CA ARG A 67 -21.07 -8.50 16.28
C ARG A 67 -20.34 -9.79 16.67
N ASP A 68 -19.15 -9.97 16.14
CA ASP A 68 -18.32 -11.18 16.32
C ASP A 68 -16.84 -10.82 16.43
N PRO A 69 -16.40 -10.29 17.58
CA PRO A 69 -15.02 -9.91 17.79
C PRO A 69 -14.04 -11.09 17.71
N VAL A 70 -14.50 -12.30 18.06
CA VAL A 70 -13.67 -13.51 17.99
C VAL A 70 -13.27 -13.80 16.56
N THR A 71 -14.22 -13.82 15.63
CA THR A 71 -13.93 -14.06 14.20
C THR A 71 -13.03 -12.97 13.63
N VAL A 72 -13.25 -11.69 13.95
CA VAL A 72 -12.41 -10.59 13.48
C VAL A 72 -10.99 -10.73 14.01
N HIS A 73 -10.80 -10.91 15.32
CA HIS A 73 -9.46 -11.06 15.89
C HIS A 73 -8.74 -12.30 15.36
N ARG A 74 -9.42 -13.43 15.25
CA ARG A 74 -8.85 -14.68 14.66
C ARG A 74 -8.38 -14.45 13.22
N PHE A 75 -9.18 -13.73 12.44
CA PHE A 75 -8.83 -13.38 11.07
C PHE A 75 -7.51 -12.60 10.98
N TYR A 76 -7.33 -11.56 11.80
CA TYR A 76 -6.09 -10.76 11.80
C TYR A 76 -4.93 -11.47 12.48
N ASP A 77 -5.16 -12.29 13.50
CA ASP A 77 -4.13 -13.10 14.14
C ASP A 77 -3.53 -14.13 13.17
N ALA A 78 -4.38 -14.79 12.38
CA ALA A 78 -3.92 -15.72 11.34
C ALA A 78 -3.03 -15.03 10.30
N ARG A 79 -3.37 -13.80 9.89
CA ARG A 79 -2.56 -13.01 8.95
C ARG A 79 -1.25 -12.55 9.56
N ARG A 80 -1.29 -12.13 10.81
CA ARG A 80 -0.09 -11.74 11.55
C ARG A 80 0.89 -12.90 11.65
N ALA A 81 0.39 -14.09 11.95
CA ALA A 81 1.18 -15.30 11.97
C ALA A 81 1.76 -15.67 10.60
N ALA A 82 0.94 -15.59 9.53
CA ALA A 82 1.39 -15.87 8.16
C ALA A 82 2.45 -14.87 7.67
N LEU A 83 2.39 -13.61 8.09
CA LEU A 83 3.32 -12.57 7.68
C LEU A 83 4.78 -12.86 8.09
N VAL A 84 5.00 -13.66 9.14
CA VAL A 84 6.35 -14.02 9.63
C VAL A 84 7.19 -14.67 8.53
N GLU A 85 6.58 -15.56 7.72
CA GLU A 85 7.27 -16.32 6.68
C GLU A 85 7.38 -15.59 5.33
N VAL A 86 6.65 -14.49 5.17
CA VAL A 86 6.64 -13.73 3.92
C VAL A 86 7.91 -12.87 3.80
N ARG A 87 8.40 -12.71 2.57
CA ARG A 87 9.56 -11.87 2.26
C ARG A 87 9.22 -10.78 1.26
N ALA A 88 9.90 -9.66 1.37
CA ALA A 88 9.86 -8.62 0.35
C ALA A 88 10.30 -9.21 -1.00
N ASN A 89 9.71 -8.74 -2.09
CA ASN A 89 10.05 -9.13 -3.45
C ASN A 89 10.80 -7.98 -4.19
N PRO A 90 11.31 -8.21 -5.40
CA PRO A 90 12.08 -7.21 -6.14
C PRO A 90 11.39 -5.85 -6.31
N ALA A 91 10.05 -5.79 -6.32
CA ALA A 91 9.33 -4.51 -6.40
C ALA A 91 9.50 -3.68 -5.11
N HIS A 92 9.42 -4.30 -3.93
CA HIS A 92 9.65 -3.63 -2.66
C HIS A 92 11.11 -3.16 -2.55
N GLU A 93 12.07 -4.02 -2.95
CA GLU A 93 13.50 -3.70 -2.93
C GLU A 93 13.83 -2.54 -3.87
N ALA A 94 13.20 -2.49 -5.04
CA ALA A 94 13.37 -1.40 -5.99
C ALA A 94 12.83 -0.07 -5.44
N LEU A 95 11.66 -0.08 -4.77
CA LEU A 95 11.12 1.12 -4.12
C LEU A 95 12.00 1.59 -2.95
N ALA A 96 12.56 0.67 -2.16
CA ALA A 96 13.52 1.02 -1.11
C ALA A 96 14.81 1.63 -1.68
N ARG A 97 15.30 1.12 -2.83
CA ARG A 97 16.42 1.70 -3.55
C ARG A 97 16.10 3.10 -4.09
N LEU A 98 14.91 3.30 -4.64
CA LEU A 98 14.44 4.63 -5.05
C LEU A 98 14.38 5.56 -3.85
N ASP A 99 13.83 5.11 -2.73
CA ASP A 99 13.73 5.88 -1.48
C ASP A 99 15.12 6.34 -1.00
N ALA A 100 16.11 5.47 -1.01
CA ALA A 100 17.46 5.78 -0.58
C ALA A 100 18.22 6.72 -1.53
N ALA A 101 17.96 6.62 -2.85
CA ALA A 101 18.72 7.34 -3.87
C ALA A 101 18.07 8.64 -4.33
N TRP A 102 16.73 8.77 -4.21
CA TRP A 102 16.02 9.94 -4.69
C TRP A 102 16.29 11.17 -3.85
N THR A 103 16.84 12.21 -4.47
CA THR A 103 17.24 13.46 -3.79
C THR A 103 16.09 14.45 -3.60
N GLY A 104 15.00 14.30 -4.36
CA GLY A 104 13.80 15.11 -4.22
C GLY A 104 12.81 14.59 -3.17
N GLU A 105 11.62 15.16 -3.13
CA GLU A 105 10.54 14.69 -2.26
C GLU A 105 9.98 13.35 -2.76
N LEU A 106 9.81 12.41 -1.86
CA LEU A 106 9.19 11.12 -2.12
C LEU A 106 8.24 10.76 -0.99
N LEU A 107 7.05 10.28 -1.34
CA LEU A 107 6.15 9.66 -0.38
C LEU A 107 5.58 8.36 -0.97
N ILE A 108 5.83 7.24 -0.31
CA ILE A 108 5.19 5.97 -0.61
C ILE A 108 3.96 5.84 0.30
N VAL A 109 2.77 5.89 -0.28
CA VAL A 109 1.50 5.65 0.40
C VAL A 109 1.08 4.23 0.11
N THR A 110 0.97 3.40 1.14
CA THR A 110 0.50 2.02 0.96
C THR A 110 -0.91 1.82 1.51
N GLN A 111 -1.72 1.11 0.74
CA GLN A 111 -3.01 0.56 1.18
C GLN A 111 -2.81 -0.77 1.92
N ASN A 112 -1.62 -1.36 1.79
CA ASN A 112 -1.30 -2.63 2.41
C ASN A 112 -1.09 -2.45 3.92
N VAL A 113 -1.36 -3.52 4.64
CA VAL A 113 -1.19 -3.60 6.09
C VAL A 113 0.01 -4.47 6.49
N ASP A 114 0.69 -5.07 5.49
CA ASP A 114 1.96 -5.78 5.67
C ASP A 114 3.13 -4.79 5.83
N ASP A 115 4.27 -5.24 6.34
CA ASP A 115 5.48 -4.45 6.58
C ASP A 115 6.59 -4.75 5.54
N LEU A 116 6.23 -5.18 4.31
CA LEU A 116 7.22 -5.61 3.32
C LEU A 116 8.03 -4.44 2.76
N HIS A 117 7.47 -3.24 2.71
CA HIS A 117 8.21 -2.04 2.33
C HIS A 117 9.33 -1.71 3.33
N GLU A 118 9.02 -1.75 4.64
CA GLU A 118 10.00 -1.52 5.71
C GLU A 118 11.06 -2.61 5.74
N ARG A 119 10.65 -3.87 5.59
CA ARG A 119 11.59 -5.00 5.51
C ARG A 119 12.55 -4.90 4.33
N ALA A 120 12.11 -4.26 3.23
CA ALA A 120 12.97 -3.93 2.09
C ALA A 120 13.87 -2.71 2.35
N GLY A 121 13.59 -1.90 3.39
CA GLY A 121 14.38 -0.73 3.76
C GLY A 121 13.76 0.61 3.39
N ALA A 122 12.51 0.66 2.93
CA ALA A 122 11.82 1.93 2.69
C ALA A 122 11.51 2.67 4.00
N THR A 123 11.69 3.99 4.01
CA THR A 123 11.54 4.86 5.18
C THR A 123 10.56 6.00 4.97
N ARG A 124 10.50 6.56 3.74
CA ARG A 124 9.57 7.65 3.37
C ARG A 124 8.20 7.11 2.97
N MET A 125 7.56 6.39 3.90
CA MET A 125 6.30 5.73 3.63
C MET A 125 5.23 6.01 4.67
N LEU A 126 3.98 5.64 4.33
CA LEU A 126 2.80 5.86 5.13
C LEU A 126 1.76 4.75 4.87
N HIS A 127 1.33 4.07 5.94
CA HIS A 127 0.22 3.12 5.91
C HIS A 127 -1.13 3.85 6.06
N MET A 128 -1.84 4.03 4.95
CA MET A 128 -3.13 4.71 5.01
C MET A 128 -4.26 3.85 5.57
N HIS A 129 -4.11 2.53 5.54
CA HIS A 129 -5.12 1.59 6.06
C HIS A 129 -4.70 0.89 7.36
N GLY A 130 -3.68 1.40 8.03
CA GLY A 130 -3.14 0.82 9.25
C GLY A 130 -2.13 -0.29 9.02
N GLU A 131 -1.75 -0.96 10.09
CA GLU A 131 -0.64 -1.91 10.11
C GLU A 131 -1.03 -3.20 10.84
N LEU A 132 -0.74 -4.34 10.22
CA LEU A 132 -1.06 -5.65 10.79
C LEU A 132 -0.29 -5.94 12.08
N LEU A 133 0.93 -5.41 12.20
CA LEU A 133 1.80 -5.53 13.36
C LEU A 133 1.60 -4.38 14.37
N SER A 134 0.40 -3.79 14.39
CA SER A 134 0.01 -2.74 15.32
C SER A 134 -1.33 -3.06 16.00
N GLY A 135 -1.47 -2.60 17.24
CA GLY A 135 -2.71 -2.60 18.00
C GLY A 135 -3.19 -1.18 18.26
N LEU A 136 -4.48 -0.98 18.15
CA LEU A 136 -5.17 0.28 18.41
C LEU A 136 -6.07 0.13 19.64
N CYS A 137 -5.91 0.99 20.62
CA CYS A 137 -6.87 1.10 21.71
C CYS A 137 -8.10 1.91 21.26
N ALA A 138 -9.25 1.27 21.13
CA ALA A 138 -10.49 1.95 20.75
C ALA A 138 -11.00 2.94 21.79
N ALA A 139 -10.51 2.89 23.05
CA ALA A 139 -10.92 3.79 24.12
C ALA A 139 -10.12 5.10 24.18
N CYS A 140 -8.80 5.07 23.97
CA CYS A 140 -7.94 6.26 24.07
C CYS A 140 -7.21 6.62 22.78
N GLY A 141 -7.31 5.81 21.73
CA GLY A 141 -6.63 6.06 20.46
C GLY A 141 -5.15 5.71 20.43
N GLU A 142 -4.58 5.19 21.52
CA GLU A 142 -3.17 4.79 21.59
C GLU A 142 -2.88 3.67 20.62
N ARG A 143 -1.75 3.76 19.92
CA ARG A 143 -1.27 2.79 18.94
C ARG A 143 0.10 2.29 19.38
N PHE A 144 0.33 0.99 19.27
CA PHE A 144 1.58 0.37 19.72
C PHE A 144 1.87 -0.91 18.93
N ARG A 145 3.14 -1.29 18.89
CA ARG A 145 3.57 -2.52 18.23
C ARG A 145 2.89 -3.74 18.84
N TRP A 146 2.40 -4.64 17.97
CA TRP A 146 1.74 -5.88 18.36
C TRP A 146 2.12 -7.02 17.42
N ASP A 147 3.07 -7.85 17.84
CA ASP A 147 3.62 -8.92 17.00
C ASP A 147 2.92 -10.29 17.20
N GLY A 148 2.28 -10.48 18.35
CA GLY A 148 1.64 -11.74 18.74
C GLY A 148 0.13 -11.80 18.45
N PRO A 149 -0.53 -12.91 18.82
CA PRO A 149 -1.98 -12.99 18.73
C PRO A 149 -2.65 -12.03 19.72
N MET A 150 -3.79 -11.47 19.33
CA MET A 150 -4.64 -10.65 20.22
C MET A 150 -5.65 -11.52 20.98
N LEU A 151 -5.98 -12.71 20.47
CA LEU A 151 -6.80 -13.67 21.19
C LEU A 151 -5.93 -14.41 22.21
N ALA A 152 -6.24 -14.26 23.50
CA ALA A 152 -5.54 -14.98 24.56
C ALA A 152 -5.79 -16.50 24.53
N ALA A 153 -6.99 -16.90 24.08
CA ALA A 153 -7.34 -18.30 23.84
C ALA A 153 -8.31 -18.39 22.65
N PRO A 154 -8.11 -19.35 21.73
CA PRO A 154 -9.02 -19.56 20.59
C PRO A 154 -10.40 -20.06 21.00
N GLU A 155 -10.52 -20.66 22.20
CA GLU A 155 -11.75 -21.21 22.76
C GLU A 155 -12.00 -20.55 24.13
N GLY A 156 -13.07 -19.79 24.23
CA GLY A 156 -13.44 -19.10 25.48
C GLY A 156 -14.19 -17.79 25.23
N PRO A 157 -14.70 -17.15 26.29
CA PRO A 157 -15.34 -15.83 26.12
C PRO A 157 -14.29 -14.83 25.64
N PHE A 158 -14.68 -14.03 24.65
CA PHE A 158 -13.81 -12.96 24.13
C PHE A 158 -13.55 -11.93 25.21
N ALA A 159 -12.27 -11.61 25.39
CA ALA A 159 -11.85 -10.42 26.14
C ALA A 159 -10.78 -9.70 25.30
N ALA A 160 -11.06 -8.46 24.91
CA ALA A 160 -10.05 -7.65 24.26
C ALA A 160 -8.85 -7.45 25.19
N PRO A 161 -7.62 -7.42 24.68
CA PRO A 161 -6.45 -7.11 25.49
C PRO A 161 -6.59 -5.74 26.17
N ALA A 162 -6.04 -5.61 27.38
CA ALA A 162 -6.04 -4.36 28.10
C ALA A 162 -4.97 -3.40 27.56
N CYS A 163 -5.35 -2.14 27.41
CA CYS A 163 -4.45 -1.08 26.99
C CYS A 163 -3.47 -0.73 28.12
N SER A 164 -2.17 -0.70 27.85
CA SER A 164 -1.14 -0.32 28.81
C SER A 164 -1.21 1.15 29.24
N THR A 165 -1.79 2.02 28.41
CA THR A 165 -1.89 3.47 28.65
C THR A 165 -3.11 3.83 29.49
N CYS A 166 -4.30 3.31 29.16
CA CYS A 166 -5.54 3.69 29.86
C CYS A 166 -6.20 2.58 30.68
N GLY A 167 -5.70 1.34 30.61
CA GLY A 167 -6.23 0.18 31.32
C GLY A 167 -7.51 -0.44 30.71
N ALA A 168 -8.12 0.17 29.71
CA ALA A 168 -9.34 -0.34 29.10
C ALA A 168 -9.07 -1.63 28.31
N ALA A 169 -9.95 -2.64 28.44
CA ALA A 169 -9.93 -3.84 27.63
C ALA A 169 -10.54 -3.54 26.25
N ALA A 170 -9.82 -2.78 25.41
CA ALA A 170 -10.34 -2.20 24.18
C ALA A 170 -9.32 -2.23 23.02
N ILE A 171 -8.33 -3.12 23.09
CA ILE A 171 -7.37 -3.28 21.98
C ILE A 171 -8.01 -4.05 20.83
N ARG A 172 -7.86 -3.50 19.64
CA ARG A 172 -8.24 -4.15 18.39
C ARG A 172 -7.07 -4.13 17.38
N PRO A 173 -7.14 -4.89 16.27
CA PRO A 173 -6.22 -4.71 15.16
C PRO A 173 -6.22 -3.25 14.68
N ASP A 174 -5.03 -2.69 14.47
CA ASP A 174 -4.86 -1.32 13.96
C ASP A 174 -5.04 -1.29 12.43
N ILE A 175 -6.23 -1.61 12.02
CA ILE A 175 -6.66 -1.65 10.62
C ILE A 175 -7.79 -0.65 10.44
N VAL A 176 -7.71 0.16 9.39
CA VAL A 176 -8.81 1.04 8.99
C VAL A 176 -9.90 0.17 8.36
N PHE A 177 -11.01 0.04 9.06
CA PHE A 177 -12.16 -0.72 8.60
C PHE A 177 -12.98 0.07 7.58
N PHE A 178 -13.75 -0.61 6.76
CA PHE A 178 -14.69 0.05 5.86
C PHE A 178 -15.67 0.92 6.65
N GLY A 179 -15.78 2.19 6.20
CA GLY A 179 -16.54 3.23 6.88
C GLY A 179 -15.73 4.08 7.87
N GLU A 180 -14.49 3.71 8.17
CA GLU A 180 -13.55 4.55 8.93
C GLU A 180 -12.74 5.45 7.99
N ILE A 181 -12.17 6.51 8.53
CA ILE A 181 -11.33 7.45 7.78
C ILE A 181 -9.91 6.92 7.73
N PRO A 182 -9.30 6.79 6.53
CA PRO A 182 -7.90 6.41 6.39
C PRO A 182 -6.95 7.38 7.11
N TYR A 183 -5.80 6.86 7.51
CA TYR A 183 -4.81 7.64 8.25
C TYR A 183 -4.13 8.71 7.38
N GLN A 184 -3.83 9.83 8.01
CA GLN A 184 -3.00 10.92 7.47
C GLN A 184 -3.48 11.46 6.11
N MET A 185 -4.78 11.51 5.86
CA MET A 185 -5.34 11.98 4.60
C MET A 185 -4.85 13.38 4.21
N ASP A 186 -4.77 14.32 5.16
CA ASP A 186 -4.27 15.68 4.90
C ASP A 186 -2.83 15.68 4.36
N ARG A 187 -1.96 14.81 4.91
CA ARG A 187 -0.57 14.68 4.45
C ARG A 187 -0.51 14.09 3.04
N ILE A 188 -1.35 13.08 2.77
CA ILE A 188 -1.45 12.44 1.45
C ILE A 188 -1.92 13.44 0.40
N GLU A 189 -3.01 14.15 0.68
CA GLU A 189 -3.58 15.15 -0.24
C GLU A 189 -2.60 16.30 -0.51
N GLN A 190 -1.89 16.79 0.51
CA GLN A 190 -0.85 17.80 0.35
C GLN A 190 0.33 17.31 -0.49
N ALA A 191 0.74 16.06 -0.34
CA ALA A 191 1.81 15.46 -1.14
C ALA A 191 1.36 15.31 -2.61
N ILE A 192 0.15 14.81 -2.85
CA ILE A 192 -0.42 14.67 -4.20
C ILE A 192 -0.55 16.04 -4.90
N ALA A 193 -0.98 17.09 -4.16
CA ALA A 193 -1.12 18.42 -4.72
C ALA A 193 0.20 19.06 -5.18
N ARG A 194 1.34 18.57 -4.68
CA ARG A 194 2.68 19.04 -5.04
C ARG A 194 3.46 18.06 -5.92
N ALA A 195 2.87 16.90 -6.22
CA ALA A 195 3.55 15.87 -7.00
C ALA A 195 3.76 16.31 -8.45
N ASP A 196 4.97 16.06 -8.98
CA ASP A 196 5.27 16.13 -10.40
C ASP A 196 4.91 14.81 -11.08
N LEU A 197 5.04 13.70 -10.32
CA LEU A 197 4.73 12.35 -10.77
C LEU A 197 3.94 11.57 -9.70
N PHE A 198 2.80 11.05 -10.08
CA PHE A 198 2.00 10.10 -9.28
C PHE A 198 2.06 8.71 -9.91
N VAL A 199 2.51 7.73 -9.16
CA VAL A 199 2.63 6.33 -9.62
C VAL A 199 1.71 5.42 -8.81
N SER A 200 0.90 4.61 -9.48
CA SER A 200 0.04 3.62 -8.84
C SER A 200 0.53 2.21 -9.16
N ILE A 201 0.77 1.39 -8.15
CA ILE A 201 1.38 0.06 -8.28
C ILE A 201 0.49 -1.00 -7.62
N GLY A 202 0.03 -1.98 -8.38
CA GLY A 202 -0.65 -3.16 -7.86
C GLY A 202 -1.96 -2.86 -7.13
N THR A 203 -2.71 -1.82 -7.53
CA THR A 203 -4.01 -1.48 -6.94
C THR A 203 -5.16 -1.74 -7.90
N SER A 204 -6.30 -2.18 -7.38
CA SER A 204 -7.51 -2.41 -8.17
C SER A 204 -8.17 -1.11 -8.68
N GLY A 205 -7.88 0.03 -8.05
CA GLY A 205 -8.56 1.29 -8.32
C GLY A 205 -10.03 1.34 -7.87
N ALA A 206 -10.47 0.38 -7.03
CA ALA A 206 -11.86 0.24 -6.58
C ALA A 206 -12.11 0.80 -5.16
N VAL A 207 -11.07 0.96 -4.34
CA VAL A 207 -11.18 1.34 -2.93
C VAL A 207 -11.00 2.84 -2.76
N TYR A 208 -12.06 3.54 -2.33
CA TYR A 208 -12.01 4.97 -2.03
C TYR A 208 -11.56 5.21 -0.57
N PRO A 209 -10.82 6.34 -0.33
CA PRO A 209 -10.53 7.44 -1.22
C PRO A 209 -9.35 7.20 -2.20
N ALA A 210 -8.53 6.18 -2.00
CA ALA A 210 -7.31 5.91 -2.78
C ALA A 210 -7.56 5.85 -4.31
N ALA A 211 -8.69 5.27 -4.74
CA ALA A 211 -9.10 5.21 -6.15
C ALA A 211 -9.25 6.60 -6.80
N GLY A 212 -9.49 7.64 -6.01
CA GLY A 212 -9.60 9.03 -6.47
C GLY A 212 -8.28 9.74 -6.66
N PHE A 213 -7.19 9.26 -6.08
CA PHE A 213 -5.91 9.98 -6.03
C PHE A 213 -5.31 10.31 -7.40
N VAL A 214 -5.45 9.42 -8.37
CA VAL A 214 -5.00 9.69 -9.74
C VAL A 214 -5.71 10.91 -10.35
N ARG A 215 -6.99 11.07 -10.08
CA ARG A 215 -7.76 12.24 -10.57
C ARG A 215 -7.32 13.53 -9.88
N THR A 216 -7.07 13.46 -8.57
CA THR A 216 -6.53 14.58 -7.80
C THR A 216 -5.14 14.98 -8.30
N ALA A 217 -4.24 14.00 -8.50
CA ALA A 217 -2.90 14.25 -9.03
C ALA A 217 -2.95 14.94 -10.40
N ARG A 218 -3.77 14.44 -11.33
CA ARG A 218 -3.96 15.06 -12.64
C ARG A 218 -4.55 16.47 -12.56
N HIS A 219 -5.48 16.70 -11.65
CA HIS A 219 -6.06 18.03 -11.43
C HIS A 219 -4.98 19.06 -11.05
N HIS A 220 -3.98 18.64 -10.28
CA HIS A 220 -2.83 19.46 -9.90
C HIS A 220 -1.69 19.47 -10.93
N GLY A 221 -1.85 18.80 -12.07
CA GLY A 221 -0.89 18.84 -13.18
C GLY A 221 0.19 17.75 -13.13
N ALA A 222 0.13 16.82 -12.17
CA ALA A 222 1.08 15.72 -12.10
C ALA A 222 0.97 14.79 -13.33
N ALA A 223 2.11 14.30 -13.81
CA ALA A 223 2.15 13.13 -14.66
C ALA A 223 1.67 11.90 -13.87
N THR A 224 1.02 10.94 -14.53
CA THR A 224 0.45 9.79 -13.84
C THR A 224 0.80 8.49 -14.56
N LEU A 225 1.32 7.51 -13.81
CA LEU A 225 1.72 6.20 -14.30
C LEU A 225 1.04 5.10 -13.50
N GLU A 226 0.49 4.12 -14.20
CA GLU A 226 0.00 2.88 -13.61
C GLU A 226 0.96 1.72 -13.94
N LEU A 227 1.39 0.99 -12.90
CA LEU A 227 2.15 -0.27 -13.01
C LEU A 227 1.28 -1.37 -12.40
N ASN A 228 0.72 -2.25 -13.21
CA ASN A 228 -0.25 -3.23 -12.73
C ASN A 228 -0.25 -4.51 -13.58
N LEU A 229 -0.72 -5.62 -12.99
CA LEU A 229 -0.85 -6.88 -13.75
C LEU A 229 -1.95 -6.79 -14.81
N ASN A 230 -3.07 -6.16 -14.48
CA ASN A 230 -4.21 -5.89 -15.36
C ASN A 230 -4.63 -4.43 -15.19
N PRO A 231 -5.34 -3.83 -16.16
CA PRO A 231 -5.88 -2.49 -16.00
C PRO A 231 -6.77 -2.39 -14.75
N SER A 232 -6.54 -1.35 -13.93
CA SER A 232 -7.41 -1.05 -12.79
C SER A 232 -8.73 -0.39 -13.24
N GLU A 233 -9.69 -0.27 -12.34
CA GLU A 233 -10.91 0.50 -12.62
C GLU A 233 -10.62 1.98 -12.93
N GLY A 234 -9.48 2.48 -12.47
CA GLY A 234 -8.99 3.84 -12.70
C GLY A 234 -8.08 4.03 -13.90
N SER A 235 -7.73 2.97 -14.67
CA SER A 235 -6.71 3.02 -15.73
C SER A 235 -6.96 4.11 -16.77
N ILE A 236 -8.21 4.43 -17.09
CA ILE A 236 -8.56 5.50 -18.05
C ILE A 236 -8.13 6.90 -17.60
N PHE A 237 -7.82 7.09 -16.32
CA PHE A 237 -7.37 8.37 -15.77
C PHE A 237 -5.86 8.53 -15.75
N PHE A 238 -5.08 7.47 -16.02
CA PHE A 238 -3.63 7.56 -16.07
C PHE A 238 -3.14 8.08 -17.42
N GLY A 239 -2.06 8.86 -17.39
CA GLY A 239 -1.37 9.33 -18.59
C GLY A 239 -0.62 8.21 -19.30
N ALA A 240 -0.12 7.23 -18.53
CA ALA A 240 0.52 6.02 -19.02
C ALA A 240 0.16 4.82 -18.16
N THR A 241 0.07 3.64 -18.78
CA THR A 241 -0.15 2.36 -18.10
C THR A 241 0.82 1.32 -18.66
N ARG A 242 1.50 0.60 -17.77
CA ARG A 242 2.34 -0.54 -18.11
C ARG A 242 1.79 -1.77 -17.43
N LEU A 243 1.54 -2.82 -18.18
CA LEU A 243 0.96 -4.06 -17.68
C LEU A 243 2.01 -5.16 -17.59
N GLY A 244 2.07 -5.84 -16.44
CA GLY A 244 3.01 -6.91 -16.16
C GLY A 244 3.15 -7.14 -14.66
N ARG A 245 4.07 -8.01 -14.30
CA ARG A 245 4.35 -8.34 -12.90
C ARG A 245 5.04 -7.17 -12.19
N ALA A 246 4.67 -6.93 -10.94
CA ALA A 246 5.28 -5.86 -10.14
C ALA A 246 6.79 -6.07 -9.97
N SER A 247 7.22 -7.33 -9.76
CA SER A 247 8.64 -7.71 -9.62
C SER A 247 9.51 -7.43 -10.86
N GLU A 248 8.89 -7.20 -12.03
CA GLU A 248 9.57 -6.87 -13.29
C GLU A 248 9.43 -5.37 -13.61
N LEU A 249 8.19 -4.85 -13.52
CA LEU A 249 7.89 -3.47 -13.92
C LEU A 249 8.50 -2.43 -12.99
N VAL A 250 8.44 -2.67 -11.67
CA VAL A 250 8.87 -1.68 -10.69
C VAL A 250 10.39 -1.50 -10.71
N PRO A 251 11.23 -2.57 -10.70
CA PRO A 251 12.67 -2.41 -10.88
C PRO A 251 13.03 -1.69 -12.17
N ALA A 252 12.45 -2.07 -13.31
CA ALA A 252 12.71 -1.43 -14.60
C ALA A 252 12.36 0.07 -14.59
N TRP A 253 11.21 0.43 -14.01
CA TRP A 253 10.80 1.83 -13.85
C TRP A 253 11.73 2.59 -12.92
N VAL A 254 12.16 2.01 -11.80
CA VAL A 254 13.11 2.65 -10.87
C VAL A 254 14.46 2.89 -11.54
N ASP A 255 14.94 1.95 -12.36
CA ASP A 255 16.17 2.13 -13.14
C ASP A 255 16.06 3.30 -14.13
N GLU A 256 14.90 3.45 -14.79
CA GLU A 256 14.63 4.58 -15.69
C GLU A 256 14.61 5.93 -14.95
N VAL A 257 14.13 5.97 -13.71
CA VAL A 257 14.02 7.19 -12.89
C VAL A 257 15.37 7.61 -12.31
N LEU A 258 16.19 6.64 -11.92
CA LEU A 258 17.51 6.91 -11.29
C LEU A 258 18.62 7.12 -12.33
N GLY A 259 18.44 6.73 -13.61
CA GLY A 259 19.43 6.90 -14.71
C GLY A 259 20.40 5.76 -14.73
#